data_cd0fdda3c68029ab88423e78f855c672
#
_entry.id   cd0fdda3c68029ab88423e78f855c672
#
_cell.length_a   1.000
_cell.length_b   1.000
_cell.length_c   1.000
_cell.angle_alpha   90.00
_cell.angle_beta   90.00
_cell.angle_gamma   90.00
#
_symmetry.space_group_name_H-M   'P 1'
#
loop_
_entity.id
_entity.type
_entity.pdbx_description
1 polymer ?
#
loop_
_entity_poly.entity_id
_entity_poly.type
_entity_poly.pdbx_seq_one_letter_code
_entity_poly.pdbx_strand_id
1 'polypeptide(L)'
;MSRNRRQAVETYHDRVAHKYDDIYDDLYWRWHDTLTWDYLKPNLPTRQSDPIIDLGCGTGKWGLKMARSGYGVTCLDISYKMVDVVRRKASESGMAEKVHCVRADLMDLSALPGGHFALATAFGEPLCSVDSPERALKQIRRLLKADGLLIGTIDNRLAGMDFYLERGDLDGLEKFIKTGRTHWLTKSKAEQFELHTQTPKQWTKLLSSAGFEVVELLGKTVLPLRRYREFLEDKARFRKLLALEKKLARDPDAVSRASHFQFVARKPA
;
A
#
# COMPACT_ATOMS: atom_id res chain seq x y z
N MET A 1 12.02 -20.18 8.30
CA MET A 1 11.93 -18.72 8.56
C MET A 1 10.61 -18.08 8.10
N SER A 2 9.99 -18.50 7.01
CA SER A 2 8.75 -17.91 6.46
C SER A 2 7.51 -18.02 7.38
N ARG A 3 7.34 -19.13 8.09
CA ARG A 3 6.18 -19.34 8.97
C ARG A 3 6.10 -18.32 10.11
N ASN A 4 7.24 -17.85 10.59
CA ASN A 4 7.33 -16.90 11.71
C ASN A 4 6.93 -15.47 11.29
N ARG A 5 7.29 -15.03 10.08
CA ARG A 5 6.98 -13.67 9.57
C ARG A 5 5.49 -13.51 9.29
N ARG A 6 4.91 -14.43 8.52
CA ARG A 6 3.48 -14.47 8.25
C ARG A 6 2.65 -14.36 9.53
N GLN A 7 2.99 -15.19 10.52
CA GLN A 7 2.31 -15.20 11.81
C GLN A 7 2.48 -13.88 12.56
N ALA A 8 3.65 -13.27 12.53
CA ALA A 8 3.90 -11.98 13.19
C ALA A 8 3.08 -10.85 12.55
N VAL A 9 3.00 -10.80 11.21
CA VAL A 9 2.16 -9.83 10.46
C VAL A 9 0.70 -10.02 10.85
N GLU A 10 0.18 -11.24 10.81
CA GLU A 10 -1.20 -11.56 11.18
C GLU A 10 -1.49 -11.16 12.63
N THR A 11 -0.63 -11.57 13.57
CA THR A 11 -0.78 -11.29 15.02
C THR A 11 -0.83 -9.79 15.30
N TYR A 12 0.08 -9.01 14.68
CA TYR A 12 0.08 -7.56 14.82
C TYR A 12 -1.24 -6.95 14.33
N HIS A 13 -1.65 -7.28 13.11
CA HIS A 13 -2.85 -6.69 12.51
C HIS A 13 -4.13 -7.13 13.22
N ASP A 14 -4.21 -8.37 13.68
CA ASP A 14 -5.32 -8.85 14.50
C ASP A 14 -5.44 -8.05 15.81
N ARG A 15 -4.31 -7.75 16.46
CA ARG A 15 -4.33 -7.00 17.73
C ARG A 15 -4.79 -5.57 17.54
N VAL A 16 -4.40 -4.91 16.45
CA VAL A 16 -4.69 -3.49 16.24
C VAL A 16 -5.97 -3.22 15.47
N ALA A 17 -6.62 -4.23 14.89
CA ALA A 17 -7.75 -4.08 13.98
C ALA A 17 -8.88 -3.18 14.53
N HIS A 18 -9.18 -3.28 15.84
CA HIS A 18 -10.26 -2.53 16.49
C HIS A 18 -10.01 -1.02 16.60
N LYS A 19 -8.75 -0.59 16.51
CA LYS A 19 -8.31 0.81 16.63
C LYS A 19 -7.44 1.27 15.47
N TYR A 20 -7.37 0.48 14.41
CA TYR A 20 -6.44 0.73 13.29
C TYR A 20 -6.71 2.07 12.62
N ASP A 21 -7.97 2.43 12.43
CA ASP A 21 -8.33 3.70 11.82
C ASP A 21 -7.87 4.90 12.66
N ASP A 22 -8.01 4.82 13.99
CA ASP A 22 -7.63 5.89 14.91
C ASP A 22 -6.11 6.15 14.91
N ILE A 23 -5.30 5.11 14.67
CA ILE A 23 -3.82 5.23 14.57
C ILE A 23 -3.42 6.15 13.41
N TYR A 24 -4.23 6.18 12.36
CA TYR A 24 -3.98 6.91 11.12
C TYR A 24 -4.96 8.06 10.88
N ASP A 25 -5.64 8.57 11.93
CA ASP A 25 -6.57 9.70 11.82
C ASP A 25 -5.94 11.01 12.33
N ASP A 26 -4.92 11.51 11.63
CA ASP A 26 -4.36 12.84 11.84
C ASP A 26 -4.27 13.62 10.52
N LEU A 27 -3.89 14.90 10.59
CA LEU A 27 -3.81 15.79 9.42
C LEU A 27 -2.78 15.30 8.37
N TYR A 28 -1.67 14.72 8.82
CA TYR A 28 -0.66 14.18 7.91
C TYR A 28 -1.20 12.97 7.15
N TRP A 29 -1.89 12.05 7.82
CA TRP A 29 -2.47 10.88 7.16
C TRP A 29 -3.64 11.25 6.26
N ARG A 30 -4.46 12.24 6.62
CA ARG A 30 -5.50 12.79 5.74
C ARG A 30 -4.90 13.39 4.47
N TRP A 31 -3.79 14.11 4.57
CA TRP A 31 -3.06 14.64 3.43
C TRP A 31 -2.47 13.51 2.55
N HIS A 32 -1.82 12.54 3.19
CA HIS A 32 -1.29 11.35 2.54
C HIS A 32 -2.38 10.55 1.81
N ASP A 33 -3.55 10.36 2.42
CA ASP A 33 -4.69 9.66 1.83
C ASP A 33 -5.32 10.45 0.67
N THR A 34 -5.31 11.78 0.76
CA THR A 34 -5.75 12.65 -0.36
C THR A 34 -4.88 12.40 -1.59
N LEU A 35 -3.56 12.35 -1.43
CA LEU A 35 -2.63 12.01 -2.52
C LEU A 35 -2.89 10.62 -3.08
N THR A 36 -3.04 9.62 -2.22
CA THR A 36 -3.32 8.24 -2.63
C THR A 36 -4.55 8.16 -3.53
N TRP A 37 -5.63 8.81 -3.11
CA TRP A 37 -6.87 8.83 -3.87
C TRP A 37 -6.76 9.60 -5.18
N ASP A 38 -6.11 10.76 -5.16
CA ASP A 38 -5.95 11.61 -6.34
C ASP A 38 -5.11 10.92 -7.42
N TYR A 39 -4.15 10.07 -7.01
CA TYR A 39 -3.35 9.27 -7.94
C TYR A 39 -4.03 7.98 -8.38
N LEU A 40 -4.91 7.42 -7.55
CA LEU A 40 -5.71 6.24 -7.91
C LEU A 40 -6.84 6.57 -8.88
N LYS A 41 -7.59 7.65 -8.59
CA LYS A 41 -8.86 7.98 -9.26
C LYS A 41 -8.80 7.98 -10.79
N PRO A 42 -7.77 8.52 -11.46
CA PRO A 42 -7.67 8.50 -12.94
C PRO A 42 -7.51 7.09 -13.52
N ASN A 43 -7.13 6.12 -12.70
CA ASN A 43 -6.84 4.75 -13.10
C ASN A 43 -7.94 3.75 -12.70
N LEU A 44 -9.05 4.24 -12.18
CA LEU A 44 -10.22 3.38 -11.91
C LEU A 44 -10.79 2.85 -13.22
N PRO A 45 -11.30 1.61 -13.27
CA PRO A 45 -11.91 1.06 -14.47
C PRO A 45 -13.04 1.96 -14.99
N THR A 46 -13.16 2.08 -16.31
CA THR A 46 -14.22 2.89 -16.93
C THR A 46 -15.60 2.31 -16.72
N ARG A 47 -15.72 0.99 -16.62
CA ARG A 47 -16.96 0.28 -16.34
C ARG A 47 -17.02 -0.12 -14.89
N GLN A 48 -18.09 0.28 -14.19
CA GLN A 48 -18.31 -0.12 -12.78
C GLN A 48 -18.53 -1.63 -12.60
N SER A 49 -18.87 -2.35 -13.67
CA SER A 49 -18.97 -3.80 -13.69
C SER A 49 -17.62 -4.53 -13.71
N ASP A 50 -16.52 -3.81 -13.99
CA ASP A 50 -15.18 -4.40 -13.94
C ASP A 50 -14.74 -4.62 -12.49
N PRO A 51 -14.45 -5.87 -12.09
CA PRO A 51 -14.13 -6.19 -10.70
C PRO A 51 -12.77 -5.65 -10.27
N ILE A 52 -12.72 -5.20 -9.02
CA ILE A 52 -11.51 -4.69 -8.36
C ILE A 52 -11.14 -5.62 -7.20
N ILE A 53 -9.85 -5.78 -6.92
CA ILE A 53 -9.36 -6.42 -5.71
C ILE A 53 -8.46 -5.46 -4.93
N ASP A 54 -8.72 -5.31 -3.62
CA ASP A 54 -7.91 -4.54 -2.69
C ASP A 54 -7.10 -5.50 -1.82
N LEU A 55 -5.79 -5.52 -2.04
CA LEU A 55 -4.84 -6.49 -1.51
C LEU A 55 -4.15 -5.92 -0.25
N GLY A 56 -4.24 -6.63 0.88
CA GLY A 56 -3.85 -6.11 2.18
C GLY A 56 -4.76 -4.94 2.58
N CYS A 57 -6.07 -5.14 2.43
CA CYS A 57 -7.08 -4.09 2.56
C CYS A 57 -7.19 -3.46 3.96
N GLY A 58 -6.58 -4.08 4.98
CA GLY A 58 -6.70 -3.66 6.37
C GLY A 58 -8.17 -3.55 6.79
N THR A 59 -8.55 -2.44 7.36
CA THR A 59 -9.94 -2.14 7.77
C THR A 59 -10.84 -1.66 6.63
N GLY A 60 -10.37 -1.76 5.38
CA GLY A 60 -11.15 -1.51 4.17
C GLY A 60 -11.21 -0.06 3.70
N LYS A 61 -10.29 0.81 4.13
CA LYS A 61 -10.29 2.24 3.76
C LYS A 61 -10.47 2.45 2.25
N TRP A 62 -9.68 1.78 1.43
CA TRP A 62 -9.68 1.96 -0.02
C TRP A 62 -10.75 1.11 -0.71
N GLY A 63 -10.88 -0.14 -0.31
CA GLY A 63 -11.91 -1.04 -0.84
C GLY A 63 -13.32 -0.47 -0.67
N LEU A 64 -13.67 0.00 0.52
CA LEU A 64 -14.96 0.63 0.79
C LEU A 64 -15.14 1.96 0.05
N LYS A 65 -14.06 2.72 -0.15
CA LYS A 65 -14.12 3.97 -0.93
C LYS A 65 -14.41 3.71 -2.41
N MET A 66 -13.80 2.66 -2.98
CA MET A 66 -14.09 2.21 -4.35
C MET A 66 -15.52 1.63 -4.47
N ALA A 67 -15.97 0.88 -3.47
CA ALA A 67 -17.34 0.37 -3.43
C ALA A 67 -18.40 1.49 -3.37
N ARG A 68 -18.15 2.56 -2.60
CA ARG A 68 -18.99 3.78 -2.60
C ARG A 68 -19.03 4.47 -3.96
N SER A 69 -17.98 4.33 -4.77
CA SER A 69 -17.91 4.85 -6.14
C SER A 69 -18.62 3.94 -7.16
N GLY A 70 -19.25 2.85 -6.72
CA GLY A 70 -20.10 1.98 -7.54
C GLY A 70 -19.49 0.65 -7.95
N TYR A 71 -18.21 0.38 -7.65
CA TYR A 71 -17.51 -0.84 -8.06
C TYR A 71 -17.82 -2.04 -7.15
N GLY A 72 -17.78 -3.24 -7.73
CA GLY A 72 -17.67 -4.48 -6.98
C GLY A 72 -16.20 -4.68 -6.54
N VAL A 73 -15.96 -4.83 -5.25
CA VAL A 73 -14.61 -4.90 -4.68
C VAL A 73 -14.42 -6.16 -3.85
N THR A 74 -13.38 -6.93 -4.16
CA THR A 74 -12.89 -7.99 -3.28
C THR A 74 -11.83 -7.39 -2.33
N CYS A 75 -12.13 -7.35 -1.04
CA CYS A 75 -11.21 -6.91 0.01
C CYS A 75 -10.50 -8.13 0.60
N LEU A 76 -9.19 -8.18 0.45
CA LEU A 76 -8.37 -9.31 0.88
C LEU A 76 -7.33 -8.86 1.92
N ASP A 77 -7.25 -9.59 3.04
CA ASP A 77 -6.22 -9.40 4.05
C ASP A 77 -5.82 -10.74 4.68
N ILE A 78 -4.60 -10.81 5.23
CA ILE A 78 -4.12 -11.97 5.96
C ILE A 78 -4.77 -12.07 7.34
N SER A 79 -5.09 -10.93 7.95
CA SER A 79 -5.69 -10.80 9.27
C SER A 79 -7.21 -11.06 9.21
N TYR A 80 -7.66 -12.07 9.96
CA TYR A 80 -9.08 -12.35 10.09
C TYR A 80 -9.85 -11.15 10.69
N LYS A 81 -9.27 -10.49 11.70
CA LYS A 81 -9.92 -9.36 12.38
C LYS A 81 -10.02 -8.12 11.49
N MET A 82 -9.04 -7.88 10.62
CA MET A 82 -9.14 -6.82 9.60
C MET A 82 -10.30 -7.09 8.64
N VAL A 83 -10.37 -8.30 8.10
CA VAL A 83 -11.45 -8.73 7.21
C VAL A 83 -12.82 -8.62 7.87
N ASP A 84 -12.93 -8.95 9.17
CA ASP A 84 -14.16 -8.83 9.93
C ASP A 84 -14.61 -7.38 10.12
N VAL A 85 -13.66 -6.47 10.36
CA VAL A 85 -13.95 -5.01 10.39
C VAL A 85 -14.49 -4.53 9.04
N VAL A 86 -13.90 -4.98 7.92
CA VAL A 86 -14.41 -4.62 6.57
C VAL A 86 -15.83 -5.11 6.39
N ARG A 87 -16.12 -6.37 6.73
CA ARG A 87 -17.45 -6.97 6.59
C ARG A 87 -18.49 -6.20 7.37
N ARG A 88 -18.20 -5.87 8.64
CA ARG A 88 -19.07 -5.05 9.48
C ARG A 88 -19.34 -3.67 8.87
N LYS A 89 -18.28 -2.92 8.48
CA LYS A 89 -18.41 -1.59 7.87
C LYS A 89 -19.19 -1.63 6.56
N ALA A 90 -19.00 -2.66 5.72
CA ALA A 90 -19.74 -2.85 4.49
C ALA A 90 -21.25 -3.05 4.76
N SER A 91 -21.58 -3.89 5.75
CA SER A 91 -22.97 -4.11 6.18
C SER A 91 -23.61 -2.84 6.73
N GLU A 92 -22.96 -2.16 7.66
CA GLU A 92 -23.43 -0.91 8.28
C GLU A 92 -23.64 0.23 7.27
N SER A 93 -22.88 0.21 6.15
CA SER A 93 -22.98 1.22 5.09
C SER A 93 -23.86 0.80 3.91
N GLY A 94 -24.57 -0.32 3.99
CA GLY A 94 -25.43 -0.83 2.90
C GLY A 94 -24.66 -1.28 1.65
N MET A 95 -23.40 -1.68 1.81
CA MET A 95 -22.52 -2.09 0.69
C MET A 95 -22.19 -3.59 0.69
N ALA A 96 -22.92 -4.40 1.49
CA ALA A 96 -22.63 -5.83 1.62
C ALA A 96 -22.61 -6.57 0.28
N GLU A 97 -23.51 -6.20 -0.65
CA GLU A 97 -23.61 -6.80 -2.00
C GLU A 97 -22.43 -6.41 -2.92
N LYS A 98 -21.70 -5.34 -2.62
CA LYS A 98 -20.58 -4.84 -3.44
C LYS A 98 -19.22 -5.23 -2.90
N VAL A 99 -19.14 -5.68 -1.64
CA VAL A 99 -17.87 -5.93 -0.96
C VAL A 99 -17.73 -7.41 -0.60
N HIS A 100 -16.84 -8.10 -1.29
CA HIS A 100 -16.51 -9.48 -1.00
C HIS A 100 -15.26 -9.54 -0.11
N CYS A 101 -15.37 -10.17 1.06
CA CYS A 101 -14.29 -10.23 2.03
C CYS A 101 -13.59 -11.59 2.00
N VAL A 102 -12.28 -11.59 1.76
CA VAL A 102 -11.45 -12.81 1.65
C VAL A 102 -10.29 -12.74 2.62
N ARG A 103 -10.07 -13.79 3.42
CA ARG A 103 -8.83 -13.97 4.18
C ARG A 103 -7.86 -14.79 3.35
N ALA A 104 -6.74 -14.21 2.93
CA ALA A 104 -5.69 -14.91 2.21
C ALA A 104 -4.32 -14.26 2.40
N ASP A 105 -3.27 -15.01 2.07
CA ASP A 105 -1.88 -14.55 2.04
C ASP A 105 -1.52 -14.15 0.60
N LEU A 106 -0.91 -12.98 0.40
CA LEU A 106 -0.44 -12.52 -0.92
C LEU A 106 0.58 -13.47 -1.56
N MET A 107 1.20 -14.34 -0.75
CA MET A 107 2.12 -15.37 -1.21
C MET A 107 1.41 -16.58 -1.82
N ASP A 108 0.10 -16.72 -1.60
CA ASP A 108 -0.73 -17.80 -2.16
C ASP A 108 -2.16 -17.30 -2.40
N LEU A 109 -2.43 -16.94 -3.64
CA LEU A 109 -3.74 -16.50 -4.12
C LEU A 109 -4.37 -17.55 -5.06
N SER A 110 -3.93 -18.81 -5.00
CA SER A 110 -4.36 -19.89 -5.92
C SER A 110 -5.87 -20.16 -5.88
N ALA A 111 -6.52 -19.91 -4.74
CA ALA A 111 -7.96 -20.07 -4.58
C ALA A 111 -8.80 -19.01 -5.33
N LEU A 112 -8.18 -17.90 -5.76
CA LEU A 112 -8.87 -16.85 -6.52
C LEU A 112 -8.77 -17.09 -8.03
N PRO A 113 -9.80 -16.69 -8.81
CA PRO A 113 -9.82 -16.89 -10.25
C PRO A 113 -8.73 -16.09 -10.96
N GLY A 114 -8.05 -16.69 -11.92
CA GLY A 114 -7.10 -16.01 -12.80
C GLY A 114 -7.80 -15.18 -13.87
N GLY A 115 -7.17 -14.09 -14.34
CA GLY A 115 -7.70 -13.27 -15.43
C GLY A 115 -9.05 -12.59 -15.12
N HIS A 116 -9.33 -12.33 -13.87
CA HIS A 116 -10.64 -11.85 -13.44
C HIS A 116 -10.70 -10.35 -13.16
N PHE A 117 -9.73 -9.80 -12.46
CA PHE A 117 -9.76 -8.41 -11.99
C PHE A 117 -9.21 -7.43 -13.04
N ALA A 118 -9.89 -6.30 -13.21
CA ALA A 118 -9.42 -5.20 -14.06
C ALA A 118 -8.40 -4.32 -13.31
N LEU A 119 -8.54 -4.24 -11.99
CA LEU A 119 -7.66 -3.46 -11.12
C LEU A 119 -7.36 -4.23 -9.84
N ALA A 120 -6.10 -4.28 -9.47
CA ALA A 120 -5.64 -4.67 -8.15
C ALA A 120 -5.03 -3.45 -7.46
N THR A 121 -5.42 -3.18 -6.22
CA THR A 121 -4.80 -2.15 -5.38
C THR A 121 -4.01 -2.79 -4.25
N ALA A 122 -2.90 -2.15 -3.80
CA ALA A 122 -2.07 -2.60 -2.70
C ALA A 122 -1.52 -1.36 -1.94
N PHE A 123 -2.39 -0.72 -1.15
CA PHE A 123 -2.05 0.50 -0.41
C PHE A 123 -1.76 0.22 1.06
N GLY A 124 -0.88 1.05 1.67
CA GLY A 124 -0.38 0.80 3.03
C GLY A 124 0.76 -0.22 3.03
N GLU A 125 1.47 -0.31 1.92
CA GLU A 125 2.73 -1.04 1.72
C GLU A 125 2.67 -2.56 2.02
N PRO A 126 1.56 -3.28 1.74
CA PRO A 126 1.47 -4.71 2.06
C PRO A 126 2.54 -5.54 1.33
N LEU A 127 3.00 -5.08 0.16
CA LEU A 127 4.07 -5.73 -0.61
C LEU A 127 5.46 -5.56 0.03
N CYS A 128 5.62 -4.64 0.99
CA CYS A 128 6.84 -4.51 1.78
C CYS A 128 6.93 -5.53 2.93
N SER A 129 5.79 -6.11 3.35
CA SER A 129 5.70 -7.03 4.49
C SER A 129 5.67 -8.52 4.11
N VAL A 130 5.63 -8.86 2.82
CA VAL A 130 5.64 -10.25 2.34
C VAL A 130 7.05 -10.86 2.36
N ASP A 131 7.15 -12.19 2.42
CA ASP A 131 8.43 -12.91 2.37
C ASP A 131 9.16 -12.74 1.02
N SER A 132 8.42 -12.74 -0.08
CA SER A 132 8.94 -12.55 -1.44
C SER A 132 8.01 -11.68 -2.25
N PRO A 133 8.34 -10.39 -2.42
CA PRO A 133 7.61 -9.50 -3.32
C PRO A 133 7.48 -10.06 -4.75
N GLU A 134 8.51 -10.76 -5.25
CA GLU A 134 8.50 -11.38 -6.58
C GLU A 134 7.39 -12.43 -6.71
N ARG A 135 7.26 -13.29 -5.69
CA ARG A 135 6.22 -14.32 -5.67
C ARG A 135 4.84 -13.69 -5.55
N ALA A 136 4.67 -12.72 -4.67
CA ALA A 136 3.41 -11.99 -4.52
C ALA A 136 3.00 -11.32 -5.84
N LEU A 137 3.93 -10.63 -6.52
CA LEU A 137 3.67 -9.99 -7.82
C LEU A 137 3.24 -10.99 -8.90
N LYS A 138 3.85 -12.19 -8.95
CA LYS A 138 3.43 -13.25 -9.88
C LYS A 138 2.00 -13.74 -9.59
N GLN A 139 1.66 -13.92 -8.31
CA GLN A 139 0.29 -14.28 -7.90
C GLN A 139 -0.71 -13.19 -8.31
N ILE A 140 -0.39 -11.92 -8.05
CA ILE A 140 -1.25 -10.79 -8.40
C ILE A 140 -1.41 -10.68 -9.92
N ARG A 141 -0.32 -10.84 -10.69
CA ARG A 141 -0.38 -10.82 -12.16
C ARG A 141 -1.32 -11.87 -12.72
N ARG A 142 -1.34 -13.07 -12.12
CA ARG A 142 -2.26 -14.14 -12.52
C ARG A 142 -3.73 -13.73 -12.36
N LEU A 143 -4.07 -13.00 -11.30
CA LEU A 143 -5.45 -12.55 -11.02
C LEU A 143 -5.95 -11.51 -12.02
N LEU A 144 -5.05 -10.67 -12.55
CA LEU A 144 -5.43 -9.59 -13.45
C LEU A 144 -5.82 -10.08 -14.85
N LYS A 145 -6.81 -9.41 -15.45
CA LYS A 145 -7.12 -9.50 -16.89
C LYS A 145 -5.91 -9.05 -17.73
N ALA A 146 -5.93 -9.33 -19.03
CA ALA A 146 -5.10 -8.63 -19.98
C ALA A 146 -5.34 -7.11 -19.87
N ASP A 147 -4.30 -6.30 -19.93
CA ASP A 147 -4.30 -4.85 -19.71
C ASP A 147 -4.78 -4.39 -18.32
N GLY A 148 -5.02 -5.33 -17.40
CA GLY A 148 -5.37 -5.02 -16.01
C GLY A 148 -4.23 -4.31 -15.27
N LEU A 149 -4.59 -3.44 -14.34
CA LEU A 149 -3.64 -2.61 -13.59
C LEU A 149 -3.39 -3.16 -12.18
N LEU A 150 -2.15 -3.04 -11.74
CA LEU A 150 -1.74 -3.12 -10.34
C LEU A 150 -1.27 -1.72 -9.90
N ILE A 151 -1.91 -1.17 -8.85
CA ILE A 151 -1.56 0.12 -8.28
C ILE A 151 -1.29 -0.06 -6.79
N GLY A 152 -0.15 0.43 -6.31
CA GLY A 152 0.19 0.27 -4.90
C GLY A 152 1.20 1.28 -4.43
N THR A 153 1.49 1.22 -3.13
CA THR A 153 2.48 2.07 -2.47
C THR A 153 3.62 1.24 -1.91
N ILE A 154 4.81 1.82 -1.89
CA ILE A 154 6.05 1.19 -1.43
C ILE A 154 6.80 2.16 -0.53
N ASP A 155 7.33 1.64 0.58
CA ASP A 155 8.29 2.35 1.43
C ASP A 155 9.58 2.62 0.66
N ASN A 156 9.94 3.91 0.54
CA ASN A 156 11.16 4.29 -0.17
C ASN A 156 12.38 4.07 0.72
N ARG A 157 13.29 3.23 0.23
CA ARG A 157 14.53 2.88 0.92
C ARG A 157 15.36 4.11 1.28
N LEU A 158 15.47 5.10 0.39
CA LEU A 158 16.33 6.27 0.63
C LEU A 158 15.79 7.13 1.78
N ALA A 159 14.47 7.26 1.90
CA ALA A 159 13.86 8.00 3.01
C ALA A 159 13.98 7.27 4.36
N GLY A 160 14.10 5.95 4.34
CA GLY A 160 14.24 5.14 5.56
C GLY A 160 15.56 5.38 6.32
N MET A 161 16.57 6.01 5.69
CA MET A 161 17.85 6.30 6.35
C MET A 161 17.71 7.30 7.50
N ASP A 162 16.82 8.28 7.38
CA ASP A 162 16.57 9.30 8.41
C ASP A 162 16.17 8.67 9.75
N PHE A 163 15.44 7.55 9.71
CA PHE A 163 15.02 6.81 10.90
C PHE A 163 16.18 6.37 11.79
N TYR A 164 17.27 5.91 11.17
CA TYR A 164 18.46 5.45 11.88
C TYR A 164 19.30 6.63 12.36
N LEU A 165 19.46 7.67 11.53
CA LEU A 165 20.20 8.88 11.90
C LEU A 165 19.59 9.61 13.09
N GLU A 166 18.26 9.73 13.11
CA GLU A 166 17.54 10.36 14.24
C GLU A 166 17.72 9.61 15.57
N ARG A 167 18.15 8.34 15.52
CA ARG A 167 18.38 7.48 16.69
C ARG A 167 19.85 7.29 17.02
N GLY A 168 20.75 7.80 16.19
CA GLY A 168 22.18 7.54 16.33
C GLY A 168 22.58 6.06 16.11
N ASP A 169 21.72 5.28 15.44
CA ASP A 169 21.94 3.86 15.18
C ASP A 169 22.72 3.65 13.88
N LEU A 170 24.05 3.83 13.95
CA LEU A 170 24.94 3.74 12.80
C LEU A 170 25.09 2.30 12.29
N ASP A 171 25.11 1.31 13.17
CA ASP A 171 25.20 -0.11 12.79
C ASP A 171 23.92 -0.54 12.07
N GLY A 172 22.77 -0.12 12.59
CA GLY A 172 21.48 -0.32 11.93
C GLY A 172 21.41 0.36 10.57
N LEU A 173 21.93 1.58 10.45
CA LEU A 173 22.01 2.31 9.19
C LEU A 173 22.86 1.57 8.14
N GLU A 174 24.07 1.12 8.52
CA GLU A 174 24.95 0.36 7.63
C GLU A 174 24.25 -0.89 7.10
N LYS A 175 23.66 -1.68 8.00
CA LYS A 175 22.88 -2.88 7.65
C LYS A 175 21.71 -2.53 6.73
N PHE A 176 20.97 -1.45 7.01
CA PHE A 176 19.84 -0.99 6.21
C PHE A 176 20.28 -0.56 4.81
N ILE A 177 21.36 0.24 4.69
CA ILE A 177 21.94 0.65 3.41
C ILE A 177 22.33 -0.57 2.58
N LYS A 178 22.92 -1.60 3.19
CA LYS A 178 23.32 -2.83 2.52
C LYS A 178 22.14 -3.67 2.04
N THR A 179 21.12 -3.82 2.87
CA THR A 179 20.04 -4.81 2.67
C THR A 179 18.71 -4.24 2.21
N GLY A 180 18.41 -2.97 2.51
CA GLY A 180 17.08 -2.38 2.35
C GLY A 180 16.02 -2.98 3.28
N ARG A 181 16.44 -3.69 4.32
CA ARG A 181 15.54 -4.38 5.25
C ARG A 181 15.53 -3.68 6.59
N THR A 182 14.33 -3.47 7.11
CA THR A 182 14.09 -2.93 8.44
C THR A 182 13.05 -3.77 9.17
N HIS A 183 12.78 -3.46 10.43
CA HIS A 183 11.76 -4.15 11.19
C HIS A 183 10.58 -3.22 11.47
N TRP A 184 9.37 -3.79 11.46
CA TRP A 184 8.18 -3.08 11.93
C TRP A 184 8.36 -2.66 13.40
N LEU A 185 8.05 -1.40 13.69
CA LEU A 185 8.30 -0.76 14.98
C LEU A 185 7.24 -1.15 16.01
N THR A 186 7.38 -2.34 16.57
CA THR A 186 6.55 -2.80 17.69
C THR A 186 7.43 -3.23 18.88
N LYS A 187 6.92 -3.07 20.11
CA LYS A 187 7.60 -3.50 21.32
C LYS A 187 7.51 -5.03 21.52
N SER A 188 6.51 -5.67 20.95
CA SER A 188 6.27 -7.11 21.07
C SER A 188 7.11 -7.89 20.08
N LYS A 189 7.99 -8.77 20.56
CA LYS A 189 8.79 -9.66 19.71
C LYS A 189 7.94 -10.58 18.81
N ALA A 190 6.77 -11.01 19.29
CA ALA A 190 5.85 -11.86 18.55
C ALA A 190 5.21 -11.15 17.34
N GLU A 191 5.25 -9.83 17.32
CA GLU A 191 4.67 -8.96 16.29
C GLU A 191 5.73 -8.28 15.42
N GLN A 192 7.01 -8.54 15.70
CA GLN A 192 8.10 -8.02 14.90
C GLN A 192 8.23 -8.80 13.59
N PHE A 193 8.12 -8.11 12.49
CA PHE A 193 8.37 -8.65 11.16
C PHE A 193 9.26 -7.72 10.36
N GLU A 194 9.98 -8.31 9.43
CA GLU A 194 10.89 -7.57 8.56
C GLU A 194 10.11 -6.91 7.42
N LEU A 195 10.47 -5.68 7.10
CA LEU A 195 10.00 -4.92 5.95
C LEU A 195 11.07 -4.87 4.86
N HIS A 196 10.66 -5.02 3.61
CA HIS A 196 11.47 -4.82 2.42
C HIS A 196 11.22 -3.43 1.86
N THR A 197 12.17 -2.52 2.04
CA THR A 197 12.10 -1.22 1.38
C THR A 197 12.81 -1.28 0.02
N GLN A 198 12.35 -0.48 -0.94
CA GLN A 198 12.88 -0.48 -2.29
C GLN A 198 13.15 0.95 -2.75
N THR A 199 14.18 1.13 -3.59
CA THR A 199 14.26 2.36 -4.38
C THR A 199 13.30 2.27 -5.57
N PRO A 200 12.88 3.41 -6.15
CA PRO A 200 12.06 3.41 -7.37
C PRO A 200 12.65 2.54 -8.49
N LYS A 201 13.96 2.62 -8.71
CA LYS A 201 14.69 1.80 -9.70
C LYS A 201 14.63 0.30 -9.40
N GLN A 202 14.82 -0.10 -8.13
CA GLN A 202 14.73 -1.51 -7.72
C GLN A 202 13.32 -2.05 -7.90
N TRP A 203 12.31 -1.25 -7.53
CA TRP A 203 10.91 -1.64 -7.67
C TRP A 203 10.49 -1.79 -9.13
N THR A 204 10.90 -0.84 -10.00
CA THR A 204 10.69 -0.94 -11.46
C THR A 204 11.26 -2.25 -12.02
N LYS A 205 12.51 -2.58 -11.65
CA LYS A 205 13.14 -3.84 -12.08
C LYS A 205 12.36 -5.06 -11.61
N LEU A 206 11.85 -5.03 -10.37
CA LEU A 206 11.09 -6.11 -9.79
C LEU A 206 9.75 -6.32 -10.51
N LEU A 207 9.02 -5.24 -10.78
CA LEU A 207 7.78 -5.28 -11.56
C LEU A 207 8.02 -5.84 -12.96
N SER A 208 9.04 -5.35 -13.67
CA SER A 208 9.38 -5.85 -15.01
C SER A 208 9.75 -7.34 -15.00
N SER A 209 10.52 -7.79 -13.99
CA SER A 209 10.88 -9.21 -13.83
C SER A 209 9.67 -10.09 -13.52
N ALA A 210 8.62 -9.54 -12.91
CA ALA A 210 7.35 -10.22 -12.68
C ALA A 210 6.40 -10.17 -13.89
N GLY A 211 6.82 -9.53 -15.00
CA GLY A 211 6.05 -9.44 -16.24
C GLY A 211 5.06 -8.28 -16.30
N PHE A 212 5.28 -7.23 -15.51
CA PHE A 212 4.52 -5.99 -15.58
C PHE A 212 5.26 -4.94 -16.39
N GLU A 213 4.49 -4.12 -17.11
CA GLU A 213 4.93 -2.84 -17.67
C GLU A 213 4.70 -1.74 -16.64
N VAL A 214 5.72 -0.97 -16.28
CA VAL A 214 5.57 0.19 -15.39
C VAL A 214 5.03 1.38 -16.19
N VAL A 215 3.82 1.80 -15.87
CA VAL A 215 3.13 2.90 -16.55
C VAL A 215 3.50 4.23 -15.90
N GLU A 216 3.54 4.29 -14.56
CA GLU A 216 3.82 5.53 -13.83
C GLU A 216 4.45 5.22 -12.45
N LEU A 217 5.36 6.10 -12.04
CA LEU A 217 5.87 6.18 -10.67
C LEU A 217 5.62 7.60 -10.17
N LEU A 218 4.97 7.72 -9.02
CA LEU A 218 4.60 8.98 -8.39
C LEU A 218 5.24 9.08 -7.02
N GLY A 219 6.05 10.10 -6.79
CA GLY A 219 6.52 10.43 -5.45
C GLY A 219 5.32 10.76 -4.56
N LYS A 220 5.36 10.24 -3.35
CA LYS A 220 4.33 10.46 -2.36
C LYS A 220 4.97 10.85 -1.04
N THR A 221 4.55 11.99 -0.52
CA THR A 221 5.22 12.62 0.63
C THR A 221 6.68 13.02 0.32
N VAL A 222 6.88 13.66 -0.84
CA VAL A 222 8.14 14.31 -1.25
C VAL A 222 8.46 15.46 -0.28
N LEU A 223 7.45 16.25 0.06
CA LEU A 223 7.54 17.28 1.09
C LEU A 223 7.53 16.61 2.48
N PRO A 224 8.51 16.88 3.36
CA PRO A 224 8.65 16.20 4.64
C PRO A 224 7.64 16.70 5.70
N LEU A 225 6.35 16.78 5.33
CA LEU A 225 5.29 17.38 6.15
C LEU A 225 4.98 16.59 7.43
N ARG A 226 5.51 15.39 7.57
CA ARG A 226 5.43 14.68 8.85
C ARG A 226 6.11 15.43 10.00
N ARG A 227 7.15 16.22 9.67
CA ARG A 227 7.87 17.09 10.62
C ARG A 227 7.26 18.48 10.77
N TYR A 228 6.35 18.88 9.87
CA TYR A 228 5.76 20.22 9.77
C TYR A 228 4.24 20.13 9.68
N ARG A 229 3.63 19.30 10.55
CA ARG A 229 2.17 19.01 10.52
C ARG A 229 1.31 20.24 10.73
N GLU A 230 1.81 21.23 11.48
CA GLU A 230 1.16 22.50 11.74
C GLU A 230 0.80 23.28 10.46
N PHE A 231 1.54 23.05 9.37
CA PHE A 231 1.21 23.67 8.07
C PHE A 231 -0.05 23.09 7.44
N LEU A 232 -0.49 21.91 7.88
CA LEU A 232 -1.68 21.25 7.37
C LEU A 232 -2.98 21.68 8.07
N GLU A 233 -2.90 22.45 9.16
CA GLU A 233 -4.06 22.93 9.92
C GLU A 233 -4.85 23.99 9.13
N ASP A 234 -4.17 24.84 8.39
CA ASP A 234 -4.79 25.85 7.55
C ASP A 234 -5.21 25.30 6.19
N LYS A 235 -6.50 25.44 5.84
CA LYS A 235 -7.07 24.92 4.60
C LYS A 235 -6.44 25.49 3.33
N ALA A 236 -5.99 26.73 3.34
CA ALA A 236 -5.36 27.36 2.16
C ALA A 236 -3.93 26.83 1.99
N ARG A 237 -3.17 26.72 3.08
CA ARG A 237 -1.84 26.09 3.09
C ARG A 237 -1.92 24.63 2.65
N PHE A 238 -2.86 23.86 3.19
CA PHE A 238 -3.09 22.48 2.79
C PHE A 238 -3.26 22.33 1.27
N ARG A 239 -4.15 23.15 0.67
CA ARG A 239 -4.38 23.13 -0.79
C ARG A 239 -3.13 23.53 -1.57
N LYS A 240 -2.39 24.56 -1.12
CA LYS A 240 -1.15 25.00 -1.73
C LYS A 240 -0.09 23.91 -1.70
N LEU A 241 0.11 23.28 -0.53
CA LEU A 241 1.06 22.19 -0.35
C LEU A 241 0.69 20.97 -1.21
N LEU A 242 -0.60 20.62 -1.29
CA LEU A 242 -1.08 19.52 -2.14
C LEU A 242 -0.77 19.80 -3.63
N ALA A 243 -0.95 21.03 -4.09
CA ALA A 243 -0.63 21.41 -5.46
C ALA A 243 0.89 21.34 -5.75
N LEU A 244 1.72 21.75 -4.80
CA LEU A 244 3.19 21.66 -4.90
C LEU A 244 3.65 20.21 -4.90
N GLU A 245 3.13 19.39 -4.00
CA GLU A 245 3.42 17.95 -3.93
C GLU A 245 3.11 17.25 -5.27
N LYS A 246 1.93 17.53 -5.85
CA LYS A 246 1.53 16.96 -7.14
C LYS A 246 2.43 17.39 -8.31
N LYS A 247 3.02 18.59 -8.26
CA LYS A 247 4.02 19.02 -9.25
C LYS A 247 5.32 18.25 -9.14
N LEU A 248 5.76 17.97 -7.90
CA LEU A 248 6.97 17.21 -7.63
C LEU A 248 6.80 15.70 -7.86
N ALA A 249 5.59 15.19 -7.72
CA ALA A 249 5.32 13.75 -7.72
C ALA A 249 5.81 13.01 -8.97
N ARG A 250 5.90 13.68 -10.11
CA ARG A 250 6.34 13.10 -11.40
C ARG A 250 7.79 13.36 -11.73
N ASP A 251 8.46 14.17 -10.95
CA ASP A 251 9.88 14.43 -11.11
C ASP A 251 10.69 13.25 -10.60
N PRO A 252 11.50 12.57 -11.44
CA PRO A 252 12.27 11.38 -11.03
C PRO A 252 13.19 11.61 -9.84
N ASP A 253 13.79 12.78 -9.72
CA ASP A 253 14.67 13.14 -8.61
C ASP A 253 13.86 13.33 -7.33
N ALA A 254 12.71 13.95 -7.42
CA ALA A 254 11.78 14.13 -6.31
C ALA A 254 11.16 12.79 -5.87
N VAL A 255 10.82 11.90 -6.80
CA VAL A 255 10.35 10.52 -6.49
C VAL A 255 11.38 9.78 -5.65
N SER A 256 12.67 9.91 -5.99
CA SER A 256 13.75 9.26 -5.23
C SER A 256 13.87 9.78 -3.79
N ARG A 257 13.48 11.01 -3.53
CA ARG A 257 13.47 11.65 -2.21
C ARG A 257 12.22 11.35 -1.37
N ALA A 258 11.10 11.03 -2.01
CA ALA A 258 9.81 10.84 -1.33
C ALA A 258 9.87 9.76 -0.25
N SER A 259 9.10 9.92 0.83
CA SER A 259 9.02 8.88 1.88
C SER A 259 8.41 7.58 1.36
N HIS A 260 7.44 7.71 0.46
CA HIS A 260 6.82 6.60 -0.25
C HIS A 260 6.76 6.92 -1.73
N PHE A 261 6.54 5.93 -2.55
CA PHE A 261 6.11 6.15 -3.93
C PHE A 261 4.92 5.27 -4.26
N GLN A 262 4.03 5.81 -5.08
CA GLN A 262 2.91 5.07 -5.66
C GLN A 262 3.28 4.66 -7.08
N PHE A 263 2.98 3.45 -7.45
CA PHE A 263 3.24 2.94 -8.78
C PHE A 263 1.95 2.52 -9.48
N VAL A 264 1.94 2.64 -10.80
CA VAL A 264 0.95 2.07 -11.70
C VAL A 264 1.68 1.11 -12.62
N ALA A 265 1.28 -0.15 -12.60
CA ALA A 265 1.86 -1.20 -13.42
C ALA A 265 0.75 -1.94 -14.18
N ARG A 266 0.99 -2.23 -15.48
CA ARG A 266 0.04 -2.92 -16.36
C ARG A 266 0.49 -4.36 -16.57
N LYS A 267 -0.45 -5.29 -16.55
CA LYS A 267 -0.24 -6.61 -17.11
C LYS A 267 -0.42 -6.52 -18.63
N PRO A 268 0.63 -6.67 -19.45
CA PRO A 268 0.48 -6.71 -20.91
C PRO A 268 -0.50 -7.81 -21.35
N ALA A 269 -1.10 -7.61 -22.53
CA ALA A 269 -2.02 -8.54 -23.17
C ALA A 269 -1.41 -9.93 -23.42
#